data_aab5e4ffa528d4b1b42dc7d586dfe51f
#
_entry.id   aab5e4ffa528d4b1b42dc7d586dfe51f
#
_cell.length_a   1.000
_cell.length_b   1.000
_cell.length_c   1.000
_cell.angle_alpha   90.00
_cell.angle_beta   90.00
_cell.angle_gamma   90.00
#
_symmetry.space_group_name_H-M   'P 1'
#
loop_
_entity.id
_entity.type
_entity.pdbx_description
1 polymer ?
#
loop_
_entity_poly.entity_id
_entity_poly.type
_entity_poly.pdbx_seq_one_letter_code
_entity_poly.pdbx_strand_id
1 'polypeptide(L)'
;MVLLRRRCLLALATPLLGGAEGKAEADTARAALSPAQLALFETPHLAALRPPLRLDYDFRREEDGEEPVADTIRLAVRASGAGGEGKRDVSPEFLTGPRAIHYPPALGFSGNPLLLFALDRDTRELSAATGGSALWFRNRFRQTLATTAELRPTEIEHGGRRLPATLITLLPYAGEPRARRFQDRRYAFTLCEALPGWFHTLRTELPASGEAGAVAESIVFAGTAPLSQGAG
;
A
#
# COMPACT_ATOMS: atom_id res chain seq x y z
N MET A 1 -61.30 37.09 40.51
CA MET A 1 -62.01 36.05 39.79
C MET A 1 -61.43 36.02 38.39
N VAL A 2 -60.35 35.24 38.16
CA VAL A 2 -59.80 34.93 36.85
C VAL A 2 -59.07 33.60 37.00
N LEU A 3 -59.49 32.58 36.22
CA LEU A 3 -59.02 31.20 36.22
C LEU A 3 -57.61 31.07 35.58
N LEU A 4 -56.73 30.43 36.28
CA LEU A 4 -55.43 30.01 35.81
C LEU A 4 -55.54 28.65 35.13
N ARG A 5 -55.40 28.59 33.80
CA ARG A 5 -55.29 27.34 33.05
C ARG A 5 -53.85 26.84 33.02
N ARG A 6 -53.60 25.70 33.65
CA ARG A 6 -52.33 24.94 33.55
C ARG A 6 -52.24 24.28 32.17
N ARG A 7 -51.21 24.61 31.40
CA ARG A 7 -50.82 23.84 30.20
C ARG A 7 -49.78 22.78 30.59
N CYS A 8 -50.16 21.50 30.44
CA CYS A 8 -49.22 20.39 30.46
C CYS A 8 -48.32 20.44 29.25
N LEU A 9 -47.00 20.51 29.45
CA LEU A 9 -45.98 20.24 28.45
C LEU A 9 -45.73 18.73 28.42
N LEU A 10 -46.16 18.09 27.34
CA LEU A 10 -45.68 16.74 27.00
C LEU A 10 -44.24 16.86 26.46
N ALA A 11 -43.29 16.32 27.20
CA ALA A 11 -41.95 16.09 26.72
C ALA A 11 -41.95 14.88 25.76
N LEU A 12 -41.79 15.15 24.48
CA LEU A 12 -41.49 14.13 23.48
C LEU A 12 -40.03 13.68 23.66
N ALA A 13 -39.84 12.49 24.19
CA ALA A 13 -38.55 11.79 24.17
C ALA A 13 -38.31 11.29 22.75
N THR A 14 -37.36 11.89 22.04
CA THR A 14 -36.81 11.39 20.78
C THR A 14 -35.81 10.27 21.09
N PRO A 15 -35.96 9.04 20.55
CA PRO A 15 -34.93 8.04 20.69
C PRO A 15 -33.73 8.42 19.81
N LEU A 16 -32.55 8.45 20.41
CA LEU A 16 -31.26 8.52 19.69
C LEU A 16 -31.07 7.21 18.88
N LEU A 17 -31.47 7.22 17.62
CA LEU A 17 -31.08 6.23 16.60
C LEU A 17 -29.78 6.67 15.91
N GLY A 18 -28.69 6.77 16.67
CA GLY A 18 -27.40 7.28 16.19
C GLY A 18 -26.33 6.23 15.94
N GLY A 19 -26.65 4.92 16.01
CA GLY A 19 -25.61 3.89 15.94
C GLY A 19 -25.60 3.02 14.68
N ALA A 20 -26.65 3.02 13.89
CA ALA A 20 -26.77 2.14 12.72
C ALA A 20 -26.38 2.81 11.38
N GLU A 21 -26.59 4.10 11.28
CA GLU A 21 -26.35 4.84 10.03
C GLU A 21 -24.84 4.96 9.70
N GLY A 22 -23.99 5.25 10.68
CA GLY A 22 -22.54 5.37 10.45
C GLY A 22 -21.87 4.06 10.03
N LYS A 23 -22.39 2.91 10.49
CA LYS A 23 -21.88 1.59 10.09
C LYS A 23 -22.35 1.20 8.69
N ALA A 24 -23.59 1.55 8.34
CA ALA A 24 -24.15 1.32 7.01
C ALA A 24 -23.47 2.19 5.94
N GLU A 25 -23.14 3.45 6.23
CA GLU A 25 -22.39 4.32 5.32
C GLU A 25 -20.96 3.84 5.13
N ALA A 26 -20.27 3.40 6.19
CA ALA A 26 -18.94 2.83 6.11
C ALA A 26 -18.91 1.51 5.31
N ASP A 27 -19.90 0.65 5.50
CA ASP A 27 -20.05 -0.59 4.75
C ASP A 27 -20.41 -0.32 3.26
N THR A 28 -21.22 0.70 2.98
CA THR A 28 -21.57 1.11 1.60
C THR A 28 -20.37 1.73 0.88
N ALA A 29 -19.55 2.55 1.57
CA ALA A 29 -18.31 3.10 1.03
C ALA A 29 -17.28 2.01 0.75
N ARG A 30 -17.19 1.00 1.62
CA ARG A 30 -16.31 -0.17 1.44
C ARG A 30 -16.76 -1.06 0.27
N ALA A 31 -18.08 -1.19 0.04
CA ALA A 31 -18.63 -1.89 -1.11
C ALA A 31 -18.37 -1.19 -2.46
N ALA A 32 -17.97 0.09 -2.42
CA ALA A 32 -17.61 0.87 -3.61
C ALA A 32 -16.11 0.72 -4.02
N LEU A 33 -15.27 0.08 -3.18
CA LEU A 33 -13.87 -0.14 -3.51
C LEU A 33 -13.71 -1.30 -4.50
N SER A 34 -12.79 -1.15 -5.47
CA SER A 34 -12.46 -2.24 -6.39
C SER A 34 -11.77 -3.40 -5.66
N PRO A 35 -11.84 -4.64 -6.22
CA PRO A 35 -11.11 -5.77 -5.65
C PRO A 35 -9.61 -5.51 -5.48
N ALA A 36 -9.00 -4.75 -6.41
CA ALA A 36 -7.60 -4.36 -6.33
C ALA A 36 -7.32 -3.41 -5.16
N GLN A 37 -8.21 -2.43 -4.94
CA GLN A 37 -8.10 -1.53 -3.79
C GLN A 37 -8.24 -2.27 -2.47
N LEU A 38 -9.22 -3.18 -2.38
CA LEU A 38 -9.40 -4.02 -1.19
C LEU A 38 -8.15 -4.86 -0.91
N ALA A 39 -7.63 -5.56 -1.94
CA ALA A 39 -6.47 -6.43 -1.79
C ALA A 39 -5.20 -5.67 -1.38
N LEU A 40 -4.95 -4.47 -1.92
CA LEU A 40 -3.71 -3.74 -1.69
C LEU A 40 -3.74 -2.84 -0.45
N PHE A 41 -4.90 -2.29 -0.06
CA PHE A 41 -4.97 -1.25 0.97
C PHE A 41 -5.85 -1.57 2.17
N GLU A 42 -6.89 -2.41 1.99
CA GLU A 42 -7.83 -2.71 3.07
C GLU A 42 -7.56 -4.07 3.74
N THR A 43 -6.87 -4.97 3.05
CA THR A 43 -6.51 -6.27 3.61
C THR A 43 -5.53 -6.10 4.79
N PRO A 44 -5.79 -6.76 5.93
CA PRO A 44 -4.95 -6.63 7.11
C PRO A 44 -3.70 -7.52 7.01
N HIS A 45 -2.80 -7.22 6.09
CA HIS A 45 -1.61 -8.01 5.75
C HIS A 45 -0.70 -8.33 6.95
N LEU A 46 -0.71 -7.49 7.98
CA LEU A 46 0.14 -7.63 9.15
C LEU A 46 -0.56 -8.33 10.34
N ALA A 47 -1.87 -8.61 10.23
CA ALA A 47 -2.65 -9.09 11.39
C ALA A 47 -2.13 -10.43 11.93
N ALA A 48 -1.76 -11.36 11.06
CA ALA A 48 -1.26 -12.69 11.43
C ALA A 48 0.19 -12.69 11.98
N LEU A 49 0.91 -11.56 11.86
CA LEU A 49 2.28 -11.48 12.34
C LEU A 49 2.36 -11.49 13.86
N ARG A 50 3.36 -12.17 14.39
CA ARG A 50 3.69 -12.21 15.82
C ARG A 50 4.93 -11.36 16.11
N PRO A 51 4.77 -10.04 16.32
CA PRO A 51 5.89 -9.15 16.61
C PRO A 51 6.50 -9.44 18.00
N PRO A 52 7.77 -9.02 18.23
CA PRO A 52 8.60 -8.21 17.34
C PRO A 52 9.31 -9.04 16.27
N LEU A 53 9.28 -8.57 15.03
CA LEU A 53 9.99 -9.21 13.91
C LEU A 53 10.35 -8.17 12.84
N ARG A 54 11.20 -8.56 11.89
CA ARG A 54 11.57 -7.77 10.72
C ARG A 54 11.13 -8.52 9.46
N LEU A 55 10.55 -7.78 8.51
CA LEU A 55 10.33 -8.24 7.15
C LEU A 55 11.47 -7.71 6.29
N ASP A 56 12.14 -8.57 5.56
CA ASP A 56 13.24 -8.24 4.66
C ASP A 56 12.80 -8.36 3.22
N TYR A 57 13.21 -7.40 2.39
CA TYR A 57 12.97 -7.37 0.96
C TYR A 57 14.23 -7.01 0.21
N ASP A 58 14.46 -7.69 -0.93
CA ASP A 58 15.50 -7.37 -1.88
C ASP A 58 14.97 -6.36 -2.89
N PHE A 59 15.69 -5.27 -3.08
CA PHE A 59 15.43 -4.28 -4.12
C PHE A 59 16.41 -4.49 -5.28
N ARG A 60 15.90 -4.45 -6.51
CA ARG A 60 16.71 -4.48 -7.72
C ARG A 60 16.17 -3.48 -8.73
N ARG A 61 17.08 -2.74 -9.37
CA ARG A 61 16.82 -1.88 -10.52
C ARG A 61 17.77 -2.24 -11.65
N GLU A 62 17.21 -2.42 -12.81
CA GLU A 62 17.91 -2.64 -14.07
C GLU A 62 17.50 -1.53 -15.05
N GLU A 63 18.48 -0.94 -15.71
CA GLU A 63 18.29 0.10 -16.71
C GLU A 63 19.25 -0.17 -17.86
N ASP A 64 18.75 -0.13 -19.11
CA ASP A 64 19.58 -0.42 -20.28
C ASP A 64 20.76 0.56 -20.33
N GLY A 65 21.96 -0.01 -20.47
CA GLY A 65 23.22 0.76 -20.54
C GLY A 65 23.81 1.13 -19.18
N GLU A 66 23.14 0.79 -18.06
CA GLU A 66 23.62 1.07 -16.70
C GLU A 66 23.94 -0.23 -15.95
N GLU A 67 24.82 -0.15 -14.96
CA GLU A 67 25.06 -1.27 -14.07
C GLU A 67 23.86 -1.54 -13.17
N PRO A 68 23.44 -2.80 -13.01
CA PRO A 68 22.32 -3.14 -12.14
C PRO A 68 22.55 -2.70 -10.70
N VAL A 69 21.54 -2.11 -10.10
CA VAL A 69 21.53 -1.70 -8.69
C VAL A 69 20.83 -2.76 -7.87
N ALA A 70 21.50 -3.25 -6.83
CA ALA A 70 20.92 -4.10 -5.79
C ALA A 70 20.99 -3.37 -4.43
N ASP A 71 19.93 -3.51 -3.64
CA ASP A 71 19.81 -2.89 -2.32
C ASP A 71 18.80 -3.66 -1.46
N THR A 72 18.53 -3.20 -0.24
CA THR A 72 17.60 -3.86 0.69
C THR A 72 16.60 -2.88 1.29
N ILE A 73 15.41 -3.40 1.60
CA ILE A 73 14.38 -2.71 2.37
C ILE A 73 14.04 -3.58 3.57
N ARG A 74 14.00 -3.00 4.76
CA ARG A 74 13.68 -3.69 6.00
C ARG A 74 12.55 -2.98 6.72
N LEU A 75 11.59 -3.75 7.17
CA LEU A 75 10.45 -3.25 7.94
C LEU A 75 10.48 -3.87 9.33
N ALA A 76 10.86 -3.10 10.34
CA ALA A 76 10.77 -3.52 11.74
C ALA A 76 9.31 -3.43 12.20
N VAL A 77 8.69 -4.57 12.51
CA VAL A 77 7.29 -4.69 12.91
C VAL A 77 7.20 -4.92 14.40
N ARG A 78 6.47 -4.06 15.10
CA ARG A 78 6.20 -4.15 16.54
C ARG A 78 4.70 -4.20 16.80
N ALA A 79 4.31 -4.63 18.01
CA ALA A 79 2.93 -4.46 18.47
C ALA A 79 2.60 -2.95 18.49
N SER A 80 1.37 -2.58 18.13
CA SER A 80 0.99 -1.17 18.14
C SER A 80 0.84 -0.65 19.56
N GLY A 81 1.51 0.44 19.87
CA GLY A 81 1.36 1.16 21.14
C GLY A 81 -0.02 1.81 21.30
N ALA A 82 -0.69 2.12 20.20
CA ALA A 82 -2.06 2.67 20.20
C ALA A 82 -3.13 1.60 20.44
N GLY A 83 -2.74 0.32 20.53
CA GLY A 83 -3.65 -0.80 20.68
C GLY A 83 -4.44 -1.12 19.41
N GLY A 84 -5.33 -2.12 19.53
CA GLY A 84 -6.15 -2.63 18.43
C GLY A 84 -5.64 -3.96 17.89
N GLU A 85 -6.56 -4.92 17.81
CA GLU A 85 -6.25 -6.25 17.29
C GLU A 85 -5.78 -6.17 15.82
N GLY A 86 -4.72 -6.88 15.49
CA GLY A 86 -4.16 -6.90 14.14
C GLY A 86 -3.36 -5.66 13.74
N LYS A 87 -3.31 -4.61 14.56
CA LYS A 87 -2.54 -3.39 14.27
C LYS A 87 -1.08 -3.52 14.69
N ARG A 88 -0.20 -2.91 13.89
CA ARG A 88 1.26 -2.95 14.08
C ARG A 88 1.85 -1.56 13.87
N ASP A 89 2.95 -1.29 14.56
CA ASP A 89 3.82 -0.15 14.30
C ASP A 89 5.00 -0.64 13.46
N VAL A 90 5.24 0.02 12.33
CA VAL A 90 6.23 -0.40 11.33
C VAL A 90 7.23 0.72 11.11
N SER A 91 8.51 0.44 11.43
CA SER A 91 9.62 1.37 11.18
C SER A 91 10.40 0.89 9.96
N PRO A 92 10.46 1.67 8.86
CA PRO A 92 11.17 1.29 7.66
C PRO A 92 12.64 1.72 7.68
N GLU A 93 13.49 0.84 7.16
CA GLU A 93 14.80 1.15 6.58
C GLU A 93 14.64 0.96 5.07
N PHE A 94 14.45 2.06 4.34
CA PHE A 94 14.12 2.00 2.91
C PHE A 94 15.34 2.36 2.08
N LEU A 95 15.99 1.35 1.50
CA LEU A 95 17.28 1.40 0.81
C LEU A 95 18.44 1.76 1.77
N THR A 96 19.67 1.72 1.27
CA THR A 96 20.86 1.91 2.08
C THR A 96 21.83 2.94 1.50
N GLY A 97 22.76 3.41 2.32
CA GLY A 97 23.81 4.34 1.92
C GLY A 97 23.27 5.62 1.25
N PRO A 98 23.83 6.04 0.11
CA PRO A 98 23.39 7.25 -0.59
C PRO A 98 21.97 7.18 -1.15
N ARG A 99 21.40 5.98 -1.27
CA ARG A 99 20.03 5.77 -1.75
C ARG A 99 18.99 5.72 -0.64
N ALA A 100 19.40 5.74 0.61
CA ALA A 100 18.52 5.65 1.75
C ALA A 100 17.45 6.76 1.75
N ILE A 101 16.20 6.36 1.94
CA ILE A 101 15.09 7.30 2.08
C ILE A 101 14.54 7.17 3.49
N HIS A 102 14.54 8.28 4.21
CA HIS A 102 14.00 8.32 5.56
C HIS A 102 12.48 8.54 5.53
N TYR A 103 11.74 7.51 5.90
CA TYR A 103 10.31 7.59 6.13
C TYR A 103 10.00 7.55 7.63
N PRO A 104 9.00 8.30 8.09
CA PRO A 104 8.53 8.17 9.47
C PRO A 104 7.92 6.78 9.69
N PRO A 105 7.90 6.28 10.94
CA PRO A 105 7.19 5.06 11.28
C PRO A 105 5.70 5.13 10.92
N ALA A 106 5.17 4.06 10.37
CA ALA A 106 3.75 3.86 10.14
C ALA A 106 3.13 3.26 11.41
N LEU A 107 2.36 4.04 12.15
CA LEU A 107 1.80 3.64 13.45
C LEU A 107 0.36 3.13 13.30
N GLY A 108 0.05 2.03 13.98
CA GLY A 108 -1.30 1.46 14.02
C GLY A 108 -1.79 0.92 12.67
N PHE A 109 -0.89 0.44 11.82
CA PHE A 109 -1.24 -0.14 10.51
C PHE A 109 -1.70 -1.59 10.64
N SER A 110 -2.74 -1.96 9.88
CA SER A 110 -3.16 -3.34 9.67
C SER A 110 -2.64 -3.89 8.32
N GLY A 111 -2.62 -3.05 7.28
CA GLY A 111 -2.00 -3.34 5.99
C GLY A 111 -0.47 -3.24 6.04
N ASN A 112 0.21 -3.77 5.03
CA ASN A 112 1.66 -3.64 4.90
C ASN A 112 2.02 -2.30 4.25
N PRO A 113 2.73 -1.38 4.95
CA PRO A 113 3.03 -0.04 4.44
C PRO A 113 4.12 -0.01 3.35
N LEU A 114 4.76 -1.13 3.04
CA LEU A 114 5.77 -1.23 1.96
C LEU A 114 5.30 -0.58 0.67
N LEU A 115 4.04 -0.88 0.26
CA LEU A 115 3.46 -0.33 -0.95
C LEU A 115 3.38 1.20 -0.92
N LEU A 116 3.03 1.79 0.23
CA LEU A 116 2.94 3.25 0.37
C LEU A 116 4.31 3.91 0.23
N PHE A 117 5.35 3.33 0.84
CA PHE A 117 6.72 3.84 0.71
C PHE A 117 7.24 3.71 -0.72
N ALA A 118 7.02 2.55 -1.35
CA ALA A 118 7.44 2.31 -2.73
C ALA A 118 6.73 3.27 -3.72
N LEU A 119 5.43 3.47 -3.58
CA LEU A 119 4.66 4.40 -4.43
C LEU A 119 5.02 5.87 -4.17
N ASP A 120 5.33 6.25 -2.93
CA ASP A 120 5.78 7.61 -2.64
C ASP A 120 7.12 7.90 -3.31
N ARG A 121 8.10 6.99 -3.19
CA ARG A 121 9.37 7.10 -3.92
C ARG A 121 9.14 7.21 -5.42
N ASP A 122 8.39 6.27 -5.99
CA ASP A 122 8.13 6.21 -7.43
C ASP A 122 7.48 7.50 -7.96
N THR A 123 6.43 7.99 -7.30
CA THR A 123 5.77 9.24 -7.72
C THR A 123 6.65 10.48 -7.59
N ARG A 124 7.61 10.51 -6.66
CA ARG A 124 8.62 11.57 -6.57
C ARG A 124 9.59 11.50 -7.74
N GLU A 125 10.06 10.31 -8.12
CA GLU A 125 10.93 10.12 -9.28
C GLU A 125 10.23 10.52 -10.58
N LEU A 126 8.97 10.11 -10.78
CA LEU A 126 8.16 10.52 -11.92
C LEU A 126 7.96 12.04 -11.97
N SER A 127 7.69 12.66 -10.81
CA SER A 127 7.57 14.12 -10.69
C SER A 127 8.86 14.83 -11.10
N ALA A 128 10.00 14.37 -10.59
CA ALA A 128 11.31 14.94 -10.92
C ALA A 128 11.65 14.77 -12.40
N ALA A 129 11.41 13.59 -12.98
CA ALA A 129 11.73 13.29 -14.37
C ALA A 129 10.82 14.02 -15.40
N THR A 130 9.60 14.38 -15.02
CA THR A 130 8.63 15.02 -15.92
C THR A 130 8.43 16.50 -15.66
N GLY A 131 8.84 17.01 -14.48
CA GLY A 131 8.46 18.32 -13.97
C GLY A 131 6.97 18.41 -13.57
N GLY A 132 6.28 17.26 -13.49
CA GLY A 132 4.88 17.15 -13.11
C GLY A 132 4.69 17.11 -11.59
N SER A 133 3.43 17.05 -11.14
CA SER A 133 3.08 16.95 -9.72
C SER A 133 3.03 15.50 -9.24
N ALA A 134 3.73 15.16 -8.16
CA ALA A 134 3.63 13.85 -7.51
C ALA A 134 2.18 13.51 -7.10
N LEU A 135 1.40 14.52 -6.70
CA LEU A 135 -0.03 14.34 -6.39
C LEU A 135 -0.84 13.92 -7.61
N TRP A 136 -0.53 14.46 -8.80
CA TRP A 136 -1.19 14.05 -10.04
C TRP A 136 -0.90 12.57 -10.34
N PHE A 137 0.35 12.12 -10.24
CA PHE A 137 0.73 10.72 -10.44
C PHE A 137 0.03 9.79 -9.45
N ARG A 138 -0.05 10.16 -8.16
CA ARG A 138 -0.79 9.39 -7.14
C ARG A 138 -2.27 9.29 -7.45
N ASN A 139 -2.90 10.37 -7.91
CA ASN A 139 -4.33 10.38 -8.22
C ASN A 139 -4.62 9.52 -9.45
N ARG A 140 -3.77 9.55 -10.48
CA ARG A 140 -3.89 8.67 -11.66
C ARG A 140 -3.76 7.20 -11.27
N PHE A 141 -2.76 6.87 -10.44
CA PHE A 141 -2.58 5.52 -9.91
C PHE A 141 -3.85 5.04 -9.17
N ARG A 142 -4.38 5.85 -8.25
CA ARG A 142 -5.60 5.52 -7.51
C ARG A 142 -6.81 5.32 -8.42
N GLN A 143 -6.98 6.18 -9.41
CA GLN A 143 -8.08 6.07 -10.37
C GLN A 143 -7.98 4.79 -11.18
N THR A 144 -6.82 4.49 -11.75
CA THR A 144 -6.58 3.28 -12.53
C THR A 144 -6.79 2.02 -11.67
N LEU A 145 -6.30 2.04 -10.43
CA LEU A 145 -6.52 0.94 -9.49
C LEU A 145 -8.02 0.70 -9.21
N ALA A 146 -8.82 1.77 -9.18
CA ALA A 146 -10.26 1.67 -8.96
C ALA A 146 -11.03 1.15 -10.19
N THR A 147 -10.52 1.38 -11.42
CA THR A 147 -11.30 1.21 -12.64
C THR A 147 -10.80 0.14 -13.60
N THR A 148 -9.47 -0.01 -13.74
CA THR A 148 -8.88 -0.82 -14.81
C THR A 148 -7.78 -1.78 -14.34
N ALA A 149 -7.52 -1.87 -13.04
CA ALA A 149 -6.57 -2.85 -12.52
C ALA A 149 -7.11 -4.27 -12.73
N GLU A 150 -6.25 -5.14 -13.23
CA GLU A 150 -6.57 -6.56 -13.46
C GLU A 150 -6.06 -7.41 -12.30
N LEU A 151 -6.91 -8.30 -11.80
CA LEU A 151 -6.54 -9.31 -10.82
C LEU A 151 -6.58 -10.68 -11.49
N ARG A 152 -5.51 -11.46 -11.30
CA ARG A 152 -5.44 -12.83 -11.80
C ARG A 152 -4.88 -13.75 -10.72
N PRO A 153 -5.48 -14.95 -10.54
CA PRO A 153 -4.83 -16.02 -9.79
C PRO A 153 -3.47 -16.36 -10.42
N THR A 154 -2.48 -16.61 -9.60
CA THR A 154 -1.16 -17.06 -10.01
C THR A 154 -0.56 -17.97 -8.93
N GLU A 155 0.63 -18.45 -9.16
CA GLU A 155 1.43 -19.18 -8.17
C GLU A 155 2.79 -18.50 -8.04
N ILE A 156 3.38 -18.62 -6.87
CA ILE A 156 4.77 -18.26 -6.61
C ILE A 156 5.53 -19.47 -6.12
N GLU A 157 6.83 -19.45 -6.30
CA GLU A 157 7.74 -20.40 -5.67
C GLU A 157 8.45 -19.69 -4.51
N HIS A 158 8.30 -20.23 -3.29
CA HIS A 158 8.97 -19.70 -2.12
C HIS A 158 9.37 -20.84 -1.17
N GLY A 159 10.65 -20.87 -0.78
CA GLY A 159 11.20 -21.95 0.07
C GLY A 159 11.04 -23.34 -0.54
N GLY A 160 11.15 -23.50 -1.86
CA GLY A 160 10.98 -24.76 -2.58
C GLY A 160 9.53 -25.25 -2.64
N ARG A 161 8.55 -24.41 -2.33
CA ARG A 161 7.11 -24.74 -2.37
C ARG A 161 6.39 -23.80 -3.33
N ARG A 162 5.44 -24.37 -4.09
CA ARG A 162 4.46 -23.58 -4.84
C ARG A 162 3.34 -23.14 -3.93
N LEU A 163 3.04 -21.84 -3.94
CA LEU A 163 2.02 -21.23 -3.10
C LEU A 163 1.06 -20.45 -3.99
N PRO A 164 -0.26 -20.54 -3.72
CA PRO A 164 -1.25 -19.74 -4.42
C PRO A 164 -1.02 -18.26 -4.14
N ALA A 165 -1.19 -17.44 -5.16
CA ALA A 165 -0.97 -16.01 -5.10
C ALA A 165 -1.96 -15.26 -5.99
N THR A 166 -2.06 -13.96 -5.83
CA THR A 166 -2.82 -13.05 -6.69
C THR A 166 -1.87 -12.05 -7.34
N LEU A 167 -1.91 -11.98 -8.66
CA LEU A 167 -1.22 -10.95 -9.44
C LEU A 167 -2.18 -9.81 -9.76
N ILE A 168 -1.78 -8.59 -9.42
CA ILE A 168 -2.50 -7.35 -9.72
C ILE A 168 -1.65 -6.53 -10.68
N THR A 169 -2.19 -6.18 -11.85
CA THR A 169 -1.47 -5.40 -12.87
C THR A 169 -2.25 -4.15 -13.25
N LEU A 170 -1.53 -3.06 -13.54
CA LEU A 170 -2.11 -1.82 -14.01
C LEU A 170 -1.12 -0.98 -14.80
N LEU A 171 -1.67 -0.11 -15.68
CA LEU A 171 -0.95 0.91 -16.47
C LEU A 171 -1.56 2.30 -16.14
N PRO A 172 -1.15 2.93 -15.03
CA PRO A 172 -1.87 4.09 -14.51
C PRO A 172 -1.75 5.34 -15.40
N TYR A 173 -0.78 5.38 -16.27
CA TYR A 173 -0.47 6.56 -17.08
C TYR A 173 -0.74 6.37 -18.57
N ALA A 174 -1.37 5.26 -18.97
CA ALA A 174 -1.68 4.97 -20.35
C ALA A 174 -2.56 6.08 -20.98
N GLY A 175 -2.12 6.61 -22.12
CA GLY A 175 -2.83 7.68 -22.81
C GLY A 175 -2.74 9.07 -22.14
N GLU A 176 -1.88 9.25 -21.13
CA GLU A 176 -1.69 10.51 -20.43
C GLU A 176 -0.46 11.28 -20.92
N PRO A 177 -0.58 12.31 -21.79
CA PRO A 177 0.57 13.03 -22.32
C PRO A 177 1.47 13.67 -21.26
N ARG A 178 0.91 14.02 -20.09
CA ARG A 178 1.67 14.56 -18.96
C ARG A 178 2.70 13.57 -18.39
N ALA A 179 2.46 12.28 -18.55
CA ALA A 179 3.38 11.24 -18.11
C ALA A 179 4.59 11.08 -19.05
N ARG A 180 4.60 11.74 -20.23
CA ARG A 180 5.69 11.69 -21.23
C ARG A 180 6.04 10.24 -21.56
N ARG A 181 7.32 9.82 -21.45
CA ARG A 181 7.78 8.45 -21.71
C ARG A 181 7.19 7.40 -20.75
N PHE A 182 6.64 7.83 -19.60
CA PHE A 182 6.12 6.91 -18.58
C PHE A 182 4.69 6.44 -18.84
N GLN A 183 4.09 6.75 -19.98
CA GLN A 183 2.75 6.28 -20.35
C GLN A 183 2.66 4.76 -20.35
N ASP A 184 3.71 4.08 -20.75
CA ASP A 184 3.77 2.61 -20.82
C ASP A 184 4.33 1.95 -19.54
N ARG A 185 4.49 2.74 -18.44
CA ARG A 185 4.96 2.18 -17.16
C ARG A 185 3.92 1.25 -16.57
N ARG A 186 4.29 -0.01 -16.49
CA ARG A 186 3.49 -1.09 -15.92
C ARG A 186 3.84 -1.31 -14.45
N TYR A 187 2.81 -1.57 -13.66
CA TYR A 187 2.94 -2.03 -12.28
C TYR A 187 2.38 -3.43 -12.15
N ALA A 188 3.08 -4.27 -11.38
CA ALA A 188 2.67 -5.62 -11.07
C ALA A 188 2.93 -5.89 -9.58
N PHE A 189 1.89 -6.29 -8.85
CA PHE A 189 1.95 -6.64 -7.44
C PHE A 189 1.52 -8.08 -7.26
N THR A 190 2.38 -8.89 -6.65
CA THR A 190 2.06 -10.28 -6.35
C THR A 190 1.85 -10.41 -4.84
N LEU A 191 0.64 -10.80 -4.46
CA LEU A 191 0.23 -11.06 -3.08
C LEU A 191 0.11 -12.55 -2.85
N CYS A 192 0.66 -13.03 -1.73
CA CYS A 192 0.53 -14.40 -1.27
C CYS A 192 0.19 -14.40 0.23
N GLU A 193 -1.00 -14.84 0.58
CA GLU A 193 -1.49 -14.86 1.96
C GLU A 193 -0.62 -15.73 2.88
N ALA A 194 0.00 -16.77 2.34
CA ALA A 194 0.88 -17.67 3.09
C ALA A 194 2.22 -17.01 3.48
N LEU A 195 2.56 -15.84 2.91
CA LEU A 195 3.79 -15.12 3.26
C LEU A 195 3.54 -14.08 4.37
N PRO A 196 4.51 -13.90 5.28
CA PRO A 196 4.49 -12.82 6.24
C PRO A 196 4.36 -11.46 5.58
N GLY A 197 3.29 -10.72 5.91
CA GLY A 197 3.03 -9.40 5.30
C GLY A 197 2.49 -9.45 3.87
N TRP A 198 2.20 -10.62 3.30
CA TRP A 198 1.54 -10.92 2.02
C TRP A 198 2.26 -10.47 0.75
N PHE A 199 3.03 -9.39 0.75
CA PHE A 199 3.72 -8.92 -0.45
C PHE A 199 4.89 -9.83 -0.82
N HIS A 200 4.75 -10.59 -1.93
CA HIS A 200 5.84 -11.35 -2.52
C HIS A 200 6.69 -10.45 -3.44
N THR A 201 6.04 -9.75 -4.38
CA THR A 201 6.77 -8.91 -5.34
C THR A 201 5.99 -7.62 -5.61
N LEU A 202 6.70 -6.50 -5.60
CA LEU A 202 6.30 -5.24 -6.22
C LEU A 202 7.24 -5.01 -7.40
N ARG A 203 6.71 -4.93 -8.62
CA ARG A 203 7.49 -4.74 -9.84
C ARG A 203 6.96 -3.57 -10.65
N THR A 204 7.87 -2.78 -11.19
CA THR A 204 7.57 -1.78 -12.21
C THR A 204 8.42 -2.01 -13.44
N GLU A 205 7.86 -1.79 -14.61
CA GLU A 205 8.54 -1.93 -15.89
C GLU A 205 8.20 -0.74 -16.78
N LEU A 206 9.21 -0.17 -17.38
CA LEU A 206 9.10 0.86 -18.40
C LEU A 206 9.86 0.39 -19.63
N PRO A 207 9.18 0.12 -20.76
CA PRO A 207 9.86 -0.28 -21.99
C PRO A 207 10.73 0.85 -22.53
N ALA A 208 11.73 0.50 -23.33
CA ALA A 208 12.55 1.46 -24.06
C ALA A 208 11.67 2.35 -24.97
N SER A 209 12.01 3.63 -25.06
CA SER A 209 11.28 4.59 -25.90
C SER A 209 12.23 5.64 -26.45
N GLY A 210 12.37 5.68 -27.78
CA GLY A 210 13.35 6.51 -28.46
C GLY A 210 14.78 6.15 -28.02
N GLU A 211 15.55 7.14 -27.59
CA GLU A 211 16.91 6.95 -27.06
C GLU A 211 16.95 6.52 -25.59
N ALA A 212 15.80 6.52 -24.90
CA ALA A 212 15.74 6.12 -23.50
C ALA A 212 15.61 4.60 -23.38
N GLY A 213 16.52 3.98 -22.64
CA GLY A 213 16.53 2.55 -22.35
C GLY A 213 15.33 2.08 -21.53
N ALA A 214 15.10 0.77 -21.54
CA ALA A 214 14.12 0.16 -20.64
C ALA A 214 14.57 0.23 -19.19
N VAL A 215 13.60 0.35 -18.28
CA VAL A 215 13.85 0.33 -16.83
C VAL A 215 12.94 -0.68 -16.17
N ALA A 216 13.49 -1.56 -15.35
CA ALA A 216 12.76 -2.50 -14.53
C ALA A 216 13.19 -2.36 -13.07
N GLU A 217 12.23 -2.31 -12.16
CA GLU A 217 12.48 -2.35 -10.72
C GLU A 217 11.67 -3.44 -10.07
N SER A 218 12.24 -4.07 -9.05
CA SER A 218 11.55 -5.06 -8.25
C SER A 218 11.91 -4.91 -6.77
N ILE A 219 10.91 -5.16 -5.92
CA ILE A 219 11.05 -5.35 -4.48
C ILE A 219 10.48 -6.74 -4.21
N VAL A 220 11.30 -7.67 -3.76
CA VAL A 220 10.95 -9.09 -3.58
C VAL A 220 11.12 -9.48 -2.12
N PHE A 221 10.15 -10.16 -1.56
CA PHE A 221 10.22 -10.67 -0.19
C PHE A 221 11.36 -11.68 -0.05
N ALA A 222 12.31 -11.37 0.83
CA ALA A 222 13.48 -12.18 1.10
C ALA A 222 13.31 -13.09 2.34
N GLY A 223 12.46 -12.67 3.29
CA GLY A 223 12.23 -13.45 4.49
C GLY A 223 11.88 -12.61 5.71
N THR A 224 11.98 -13.26 6.87
CA THR A 224 11.81 -12.61 8.18
C THR A 224 13.01 -12.85 9.07
N ALA A 225 13.29 -11.90 9.95
CA ALA A 225 14.29 -12.06 11.00
C ALA A 225 13.76 -11.57 12.35
N PRO A 226 14.25 -12.09 13.49
CA PRO A 226 13.95 -11.50 14.79
C PRO A 226 14.52 -10.07 14.83
N LEU A 227 13.82 -9.16 15.52
CA LEU A 227 14.41 -7.87 15.86
C LEU A 227 15.43 -8.08 17.00
N SER A 228 16.67 -7.65 16.78
CA SER A 228 17.66 -7.60 17.84
C SER A 228 17.11 -6.74 18.99
N GLN A 229 17.16 -7.25 20.20
CA GLN A 229 16.91 -6.45 21.40
C GLN A 229 18.13 -5.55 21.59
N GLY A 230 18.06 -4.29 21.17
CA GLY A 230 19.12 -3.36 21.42
C GLY A 230 19.29 -2.32 20.32
N ALA A 231 18.49 -1.31 20.39
CA ALA A 231 18.77 0.09 20.10
C ALA A 231 17.48 0.86 20.42
N GLY A 232 17.34 1.24 21.67
CA GLY A 232 16.39 2.24 22.14
C GLY A 232 17.08 3.58 22.16
#